data_b8629947697b365c24601436a2c78681
#
_entry.id   b8629947697b365c24601436a2c78681
#
_cell.length_a   1.000
_cell.length_b   1.000
_cell.length_c   1.000
_cell.angle_alpha   90.00
_cell.angle_beta   90.00
_cell.angle_gamma   90.00
#
_symmetry.space_group_name_H-M   'P 1'
#
loop_
_entity.id
_entity.type
_entity.pdbx_description
1 polymer ?
#
loop_
_entity_poly.entity_id
_entity_poly.type
_entity_poly.pdbx_seq_one_letter_code
_entity_poly.pdbx_strand_id
1 'polypeptide(L)'
;MQRRIYVCAMMALLMCGPIQAQKIVVGSCTLKDGGIYTGELIGGKPGGKGRVQYENGDTYEGTFVKGLRQGEGTFTAADGSRYEGNWTKNEKNGKGTFYAVNNNRYVGTWYRNQKEGVGTMYYYNGDRYEGQWKGDKRNGRGTYTYQSGAYYKGDWVDDQKEGKGIFDWNDGSKYEGSWAANQRNGRGTYIYADGDYYNGDWKNDMQDGRGIYKFRNGDTYEGQYVMGERTGEGTFRFANGDSYVGTFLNGEQSGQGTFQWKGVASYTGQWKNNMMSGRGVYKWKNGDEYNGEWKNNRMDGEGTLRFAAGGRFKGTFRDGKRDGRSVEIRADGTRIDCTYREGQKHGKYKEYDANGNMTKQGEYSNGRVVQ
;
A
#
# COMPACT_ATOMS: atom_id res chain seq x y z
N MET A 1 -54.38 18.74 65.57
CA MET A 1 -53.16 18.78 66.41
C MET A 1 -51.96 19.10 65.49
N GLN A 2 -51.56 20.35 65.41
CA GLN A 2 -50.39 20.79 64.59
C GLN A 2 -49.16 20.78 65.53
N ARG A 3 -48.18 19.98 65.15
CA ARG A 3 -46.83 20.04 65.82
C ARG A 3 -45.95 21.01 65.04
N ARG A 4 -45.60 22.14 65.64
CA ARG A 4 -44.58 23.06 65.13
C ARG A 4 -43.20 22.46 65.49
N ILE A 5 -42.38 22.27 64.42
CA ILE A 5 -40.97 21.92 64.50
C ILE A 5 -40.19 23.25 64.43
N TYR A 6 -39.50 23.61 65.50
CA TYR A 6 -38.53 24.71 65.55
C TYR A 6 -37.21 24.19 64.93
N VAL A 7 -36.78 24.74 63.83
CA VAL A 7 -35.45 24.53 63.25
C VAL A 7 -34.54 25.62 63.86
N CYS A 8 -33.62 25.20 64.72
CA CYS A 8 -32.54 26.05 65.18
C CYS A 8 -31.52 26.19 64.10
N ALA A 9 -31.42 27.34 63.45
CA ALA A 9 -30.35 27.71 62.52
C ALA A 9 -29.11 28.08 63.37
N MET A 10 -28.12 27.19 63.41
CA MET A 10 -26.81 27.49 63.98
C MET A 10 -26.00 28.27 62.94
N MET A 11 -25.88 29.57 63.12
CA MET A 11 -24.99 30.43 62.32
C MET A 11 -23.55 30.16 62.79
N ALA A 12 -22.79 29.40 62.01
CA ALA A 12 -21.34 29.29 62.14
C ALA A 12 -20.71 30.63 61.64
N LEU A 13 -20.32 31.50 62.54
CA LEU A 13 -19.44 32.65 62.22
C LEU A 13 -18.08 32.04 61.83
N LEU A 14 -17.80 32.01 60.51
CA LEU A 14 -16.45 31.88 60.02
C LEU A 14 -15.70 33.19 60.35
N MET A 15 -14.89 33.13 61.40
CA MET A 15 -13.91 34.15 61.68
C MET A 15 -12.87 34.14 60.56
N CYS A 16 -13.07 34.99 59.53
CA CYS A 16 -12.05 35.29 58.55
C CYS A 16 -11.06 36.22 59.28
N GLY A 17 -9.99 35.63 59.84
CA GLY A 17 -8.86 36.44 60.32
C GLY A 17 -8.27 37.27 59.20
N PRO A 18 -7.66 38.40 59.48
CA PRO A 18 -7.08 39.25 58.45
C PRO A 18 -6.03 38.44 57.67
N ILE A 19 -6.25 38.24 56.38
CA ILE A 19 -5.23 37.71 55.46
C ILE A 19 -4.14 38.78 55.43
N GLN A 20 -3.09 38.60 56.23
CA GLN A 20 -1.93 39.47 56.25
C GLN A 20 -1.25 39.31 54.88
N ALA A 21 -1.40 40.31 53.98
CA ALA A 21 -0.75 40.33 52.70
C ALA A 21 0.77 40.17 52.90
N GLN A 22 1.33 39.07 52.45
CA GLN A 22 2.77 38.84 52.56
C GLN A 22 3.51 39.96 51.79
N LYS A 23 4.43 40.64 52.49
CA LYS A 23 5.22 41.75 51.93
C LYS A 23 6.08 41.26 50.77
N ILE A 24 5.88 41.77 49.58
CA ILE A 24 6.73 41.56 48.42
C ILE A 24 7.95 42.47 48.52
N VAL A 25 9.14 41.88 48.43
CA VAL A 25 10.43 42.65 48.45
C VAL A 25 11.22 42.22 47.23
N VAL A 26 11.81 43.19 46.52
CA VAL A 26 12.77 42.89 45.45
C VAL A 26 14.15 42.66 46.06
N GLY A 27 14.79 41.56 45.69
CA GLY A 27 16.09 41.16 46.22
C GLY A 27 16.72 39.98 45.51
N SER A 28 17.83 39.49 46.07
CA SER A 28 18.55 38.33 45.53
C SER A 28 18.68 37.23 46.59
N CYS A 29 18.66 35.94 46.15
CA CYS A 29 18.97 34.81 47.01
C CYS A 29 19.56 33.63 46.16
N THR A 30 20.29 32.74 46.81
CA THR A 30 20.76 31.52 46.19
C THR A 30 19.70 30.42 46.32
N LEU A 31 19.38 29.74 45.21
CA LEU A 31 18.47 28.65 45.17
C LEU A 31 19.15 27.34 45.64
N LYS A 32 18.39 26.29 45.89
CA LYS A 32 18.93 24.99 46.30
C LYS A 32 19.81 24.30 45.24
N ASP A 33 19.61 24.60 43.98
CA ASP A 33 20.36 24.12 42.80
C ASP A 33 21.57 24.99 42.46
N GLY A 34 21.96 25.94 43.31
CA GLY A 34 23.09 26.81 43.14
C GLY A 34 22.79 28.07 42.31
N GLY A 35 21.62 28.19 41.70
CA GLY A 35 21.25 29.35 40.87
C GLY A 35 21.11 30.62 41.71
N ILE A 36 21.59 31.76 41.18
CA ILE A 36 21.42 33.08 41.79
C ILE A 36 20.14 33.68 41.26
N TYR A 37 19.14 33.80 42.13
CA TYR A 37 17.86 34.43 41.86
C TYR A 37 17.93 35.94 42.14
N THR A 38 17.34 36.74 41.27
CA THR A 38 17.10 38.16 41.44
C THR A 38 15.67 38.50 41.00
N GLY A 39 14.86 39.08 41.90
CA GLY A 39 13.47 39.37 41.61
C GLY A 39 12.61 39.57 42.88
N GLU A 40 11.32 39.27 42.75
CA GLU A 40 10.33 39.42 43.82
C GLU A 40 10.48 38.28 44.80
N LEU A 41 10.60 38.61 46.08
CA LEU A 41 10.64 37.66 47.22
C LEU A 41 9.36 37.81 48.05
N ILE A 42 8.73 36.69 48.35
CA ILE A 42 7.54 36.57 49.21
C ILE A 42 7.93 35.68 50.38
N GLY A 43 7.98 36.23 51.59
CA GLY A 43 8.45 35.50 52.78
C GLY A 43 9.90 35.00 52.64
N GLY A 44 10.76 35.74 51.98
CA GLY A 44 12.17 35.42 51.79
C GLY A 44 12.46 34.37 50.69
N LYS A 45 11.45 33.93 49.96
CA LYS A 45 11.59 32.96 48.86
C LYS A 45 11.20 33.56 47.53
N PRO A 46 11.76 33.10 46.41
CA PRO A 46 11.31 33.48 45.06
C PRO A 46 9.79 33.34 44.93
N GLY A 47 9.11 34.43 44.58
CA GLY A 47 7.66 34.47 44.47
C GLY A 47 7.26 35.70 43.65
N GLY A 48 6.59 35.50 42.51
CA GLY A 48 6.36 36.56 41.52
C GLY A 48 7.39 36.52 40.38
N LYS A 49 7.68 37.67 39.79
CA LYS A 49 8.60 37.78 38.64
C LYS A 49 10.07 37.83 39.09
N GLY A 50 10.92 37.08 38.36
CA GLY A 50 12.36 37.11 38.64
C GLY A 50 13.18 36.39 37.59
N ARG A 51 14.50 36.51 37.75
CA ARG A 51 15.51 35.87 36.90
C ARG A 51 16.43 34.99 37.73
N VAL A 52 16.85 33.85 37.18
CA VAL A 52 17.91 33.02 37.74
C VAL A 52 19.05 32.94 36.75
N GLN A 53 20.27 33.02 37.26
CA GLN A 53 21.53 32.75 36.58
C GLN A 53 22.14 31.51 37.24
N TYR A 54 22.38 30.43 36.47
CA TYR A 54 23.05 29.22 36.96
C TYR A 54 24.55 29.26 36.66
N GLU A 55 25.34 28.53 37.43
CA GLU A 55 26.80 28.45 37.24
C GLU A 55 27.23 27.90 35.90
N ASN A 56 26.44 26.96 35.34
CA ASN A 56 26.68 26.34 34.03
C ASN A 56 26.38 27.28 32.85
N GLY A 57 25.94 28.51 33.11
CA GLY A 57 25.58 29.49 32.10
C GLY A 57 24.09 29.49 31.70
N ASP A 58 23.28 28.56 32.17
CA ASP A 58 21.84 28.56 31.95
C ASP A 58 21.18 29.79 32.60
N THR A 59 20.07 30.23 32.01
CA THR A 59 19.25 31.31 32.60
C THR A 59 17.79 30.95 32.60
N TYR A 60 17.05 31.48 33.55
CA TYR A 60 15.60 31.47 33.55
C TYR A 60 15.06 32.85 33.90
N GLU A 61 14.06 33.31 33.16
CA GLU A 61 13.31 34.52 33.45
C GLU A 61 11.81 34.23 33.40
N GLY A 62 11.09 34.48 34.48
CA GLY A 62 9.67 34.16 34.53
C GLY A 62 9.07 34.27 35.92
N THR A 63 7.95 33.59 36.10
CA THR A 63 7.19 33.61 37.34
C THR A 63 7.61 32.46 38.27
N PHE A 64 7.65 32.79 39.60
CA PHE A 64 7.96 31.84 40.66
C PHE A 64 6.85 31.78 41.69
N VAL A 65 6.63 30.59 42.24
CA VAL A 65 5.76 30.35 43.41
C VAL A 65 6.49 29.49 44.38
N LYS A 66 6.70 29.99 45.60
CA LYS A 66 7.39 29.26 46.69
C LYS A 66 8.77 28.69 46.28
N GLY A 67 9.53 29.44 45.47
CA GLY A 67 10.86 29.08 45.00
C GLY A 67 10.89 28.14 43.79
N LEU A 68 9.76 27.85 43.17
CA LEU A 68 9.67 26.97 42.03
C LEU A 68 9.21 27.78 40.78
N ARG A 69 9.74 27.47 39.59
CA ARG A 69 9.27 28.03 38.31
C ARG A 69 7.80 27.61 38.13
N GLN A 70 6.94 28.59 37.88
CA GLN A 70 5.51 28.41 37.77
C GLN A 70 4.92 29.48 36.84
N GLY A 71 3.90 29.12 36.04
CA GLY A 71 3.32 30.03 35.07
C GLY A 71 4.22 30.25 33.85
N GLU A 72 4.21 31.46 33.28
CA GLU A 72 5.00 31.77 32.07
C GLU A 72 6.46 32.10 32.42
N GLY A 73 7.36 31.60 31.56
CA GLY A 73 8.79 31.91 31.68
C GLY A 73 9.63 31.38 30.53
N THR A 74 10.81 31.95 30.39
CA THR A 74 11.81 31.64 29.39
C THR A 74 13.03 30.99 30.04
N PHE A 75 13.38 29.80 29.61
CA PHE A 75 14.65 29.15 29.97
C PHE A 75 15.56 29.18 28.75
N THR A 76 16.78 29.65 28.93
CA THR A 76 17.84 29.61 27.91
C THR A 76 18.99 28.80 28.47
N ALA A 77 19.35 27.73 27.78
CA ALA A 77 20.49 26.90 28.13
C ALA A 77 21.80 27.54 27.63
N ALA A 78 22.92 27.17 28.24
CA ALA A 78 24.24 27.65 27.88
C ALA A 78 24.64 27.28 26.43
N ASP A 79 24.08 26.18 25.88
CA ASP A 79 24.27 25.79 24.49
C ASP A 79 23.50 26.64 23.48
N GLY A 80 22.66 27.57 23.95
CA GLY A 80 21.84 28.47 23.14
C GLY A 80 20.42 27.93 22.86
N SER A 81 20.09 26.69 23.26
CA SER A 81 18.70 26.22 23.17
C SER A 81 17.80 26.95 24.12
N ARG A 82 16.53 27.16 23.74
CA ARG A 82 15.61 28.01 24.48
C ARG A 82 14.20 27.43 24.52
N TYR A 83 13.57 27.55 25.71
CA TYR A 83 12.16 27.25 25.89
C TYR A 83 11.41 28.48 26.39
N GLU A 84 10.32 28.82 25.75
CA GLU A 84 9.38 29.85 26.10
C GLU A 84 8.01 29.25 26.32
N GLY A 85 7.44 29.36 27.51
CA GLY A 85 6.12 28.77 27.76
C GLY A 85 5.79 28.59 29.22
N ASN A 86 4.84 27.69 29.45
CA ASN A 86 4.29 27.45 30.78
C ASN A 86 5.12 26.46 31.57
N TRP A 87 5.22 26.72 32.87
CA TRP A 87 5.93 25.92 33.85
C TRP A 87 5.03 25.53 35.01
N THR A 88 5.20 24.35 35.54
CA THR A 88 4.56 23.88 36.78
C THR A 88 5.60 23.14 37.63
N LYS A 89 5.90 23.68 38.81
CA LYS A 89 6.84 23.08 39.77
C LYS A 89 8.21 22.73 39.13
N ASN A 90 8.81 23.66 38.41
CA ASN A 90 10.07 23.52 37.67
C ASN A 90 10.03 22.68 36.39
N GLU A 91 8.90 22.12 35.98
CA GLU A 91 8.75 21.33 34.76
C GLU A 91 8.06 22.15 33.67
N LYS A 92 8.47 21.96 32.40
CA LYS A 92 7.72 22.43 31.23
C LYS A 92 6.35 21.76 31.24
N ASN A 93 5.27 22.54 31.28
CA ASN A 93 3.92 22.00 31.40
C ASN A 93 2.89 22.97 30.85
N GLY A 94 2.07 22.57 29.89
CA GLY A 94 1.15 23.44 29.17
C GLY A 94 1.70 23.87 27.82
N LYS A 95 1.30 25.02 27.30
CA LYS A 95 1.75 25.54 26.00
C LYS A 95 3.17 26.09 26.08
N GLY A 96 3.96 25.83 25.02
CA GLY A 96 5.30 26.44 24.95
C GLY A 96 5.98 26.19 23.60
N THR A 97 7.02 26.99 23.35
CA THR A 97 7.88 26.88 22.17
C THR A 97 9.30 26.51 22.60
N PHE A 98 9.86 25.48 21.97
CA PHE A 98 11.26 25.11 22.14
C PHE A 98 12.04 25.38 20.87
N TYR A 99 13.15 26.07 21.00
CA TYR A 99 14.12 26.34 19.95
C TYR A 99 15.39 25.54 20.25
N ALA A 100 15.71 24.60 19.36
CA ALA A 100 16.92 23.78 19.48
C ALA A 100 18.11 24.45 18.80
N VAL A 101 19.32 24.13 19.23
CA VAL A 101 20.59 24.65 18.67
C VAL A 101 20.72 24.40 17.16
N ASN A 102 20.18 23.28 16.68
CA ASN A 102 20.19 22.90 15.27
C ASN A 102 19.07 23.56 14.44
N ASN A 103 18.47 24.66 14.92
CA ASN A 103 17.37 25.38 14.30
C ASN A 103 16.04 24.62 14.20
N ASN A 104 15.92 23.45 14.80
CA ASN A 104 14.60 22.82 14.96
C ASN A 104 13.77 23.64 15.95
N ARG A 105 12.47 23.75 15.67
CA ARG A 105 11.54 24.48 16.55
C ARG A 105 10.28 23.65 16.77
N TYR A 106 9.92 23.45 18.04
CA TYR A 106 8.65 22.84 18.42
C TYR A 106 7.73 23.89 19.04
N VAL A 107 6.49 23.92 18.60
CA VAL A 107 5.41 24.75 19.14
C VAL A 107 4.26 23.84 19.51
N GLY A 108 3.94 23.71 20.79
CA GLY A 108 2.88 22.78 21.18
C GLY A 108 2.69 22.66 22.68
N THR A 109 2.07 21.59 23.10
CA THR A 109 1.82 21.27 24.50
C THR A 109 2.93 20.41 25.07
N TRP A 110 3.14 20.60 26.39
CA TRP A 110 4.18 19.95 27.17
C TRP A 110 3.56 19.35 28.45
N TYR A 111 4.06 18.22 28.85
CA TYR A 111 3.73 17.59 30.13
C TYR A 111 4.99 16.99 30.73
N ARG A 112 5.35 17.45 31.95
CA ARG A 112 6.54 16.98 32.68
C ARG A 112 7.81 16.95 31.81
N ASN A 113 8.11 18.06 31.16
CA ASN A 113 9.25 18.29 30.26
C ASN A 113 9.21 17.57 28.91
N GLN A 114 8.19 16.76 28.62
CA GLN A 114 8.04 16.03 27.35
C GLN A 114 7.00 16.70 26.43
N LYS A 115 7.18 16.57 25.14
CA LYS A 115 6.16 16.95 24.15
C LYS A 115 4.97 16.00 24.32
N GLU A 116 3.78 16.57 24.48
CA GLU A 116 2.55 15.83 24.75
C GLU A 116 1.36 16.54 24.10
N GLY A 117 0.33 15.78 23.66
CA GLY A 117 -0.86 16.37 23.04
C GLY A 117 -0.58 16.92 21.64
N VAL A 118 -1.09 18.09 21.29
CA VAL A 118 -0.99 18.65 19.93
C VAL A 118 0.19 19.63 19.84
N GLY A 119 0.96 19.51 18.74
CA GLY A 119 2.07 20.42 18.48
C GLY A 119 2.62 20.32 17.07
N THR A 120 3.41 21.34 16.69
CA THR A 120 4.06 21.44 15.40
C THR A 120 5.57 21.45 15.59
N MET A 121 6.27 20.55 14.93
CA MET A 121 7.72 20.54 14.79
C MET A 121 8.09 21.11 13.42
N TYR A 122 8.95 22.09 13.43
CA TYR A 122 9.62 22.63 12.25
C TYR A 122 11.06 22.14 12.28
N TYR A 123 11.46 21.41 11.26
CA TYR A 123 12.81 20.88 11.13
C TYR A 123 13.71 21.85 10.36
N TYR A 124 15.00 21.85 10.65
CA TYR A 124 15.99 22.72 10.00
C TYR A 124 16.09 22.51 8.49
N ASN A 125 15.75 21.28 8.02
CA ASN A 125 15.76 20.91 6.60
C ASN A 125 14.51 21.38 5.83
N GLY A 126 13.61 22.12 6.46
CA GLY A 126 12.37 22.60 5.86
C GLY A 126 11.16 21.68 6.03
N ASP A 127 11.35 20.47 6.55
CA ASP A 127 10.24 19.57 6.85
C ASP A 127 9.38 20.11 8.00
N ARG A 128 8.15 19.65 8.08
CA ARG A 128 7.21 20.01 9.16
C ARG A 128 6.38 18.80 9.57
N TYR A 129 6.22 18.62 10.87
CA TYR A 129 5.20 17.70 11.42
C TYR A 129 4.19 18.50 12.23
N GLU A 130 2.91 18.26 11.99
CA GLU A 130 1.79 18.84 12.72
C GLU A 130 0.85 17.71 13.15
N GLY A 131 0.70 17.50 14.45
CA GLY A 131 -0.09 16.37 14.93
C GLY A 131 0.05 16.13 16.43
N GLN A 132 -0.30 14.90 16.80
CA GLN A 132 -0.30 14.46 18.17
C GLN A 132 1.06 13.91 18.59
N TRP A 133 1.39 14.13 19.86
CA TRP A 133 2.64 13.77 20.52
C TRP A 133 2.37 13.02 21.82
N LYS A 134 3.21 12.06 22.15
CA LYS A 134 3.20 11.35 23.42
C LYS A 134 4.63 10.98 23.80
N GLY A 135 5.11 11.49 24.95
CA GLY A 135 6.45 11.20 25.44
C GLY A 135 7.55 11.56 24.42
N ASP A 136 7.52 12.78 23.85
CA ASP A 136 8.43 13.29 22.83
C ASP A 136 8.34 12.65 21.44
N LYS A 137 7.51 11.65 21.23
CA LYS A 137 7.33 10.93 19.97
C LYS A 137 6.03 11.33 19.27
N ARG A 138 6.01 11.29 17.94
CA ARG A 138 4.78 11.42 17.16
C ARG A 138 3.90 10.21 17.45
N ASN A 139 2.68 10.47 17.90
CA ASN A 139 1.77 9.40 18.32
C ASN A 139 0.33 9.88 18.18
N GLY A 140 -0.54 9.11 17.52
CA GLY A 140 -1.89 9.52 17.14
C GLY A 140 -1.92 10.12 15.73
N ARG A 141 -2.88 11.01 15.45
CA ARG A 141 -3.03 11.59 14.10
C ARG A 141 -2.10 12.76 13.87
N GLY A 142 -1.50 12.78 12.65
CA GLY A 142 -0.64 13.89 12.25
C GLY A 142 -0.31 13.91 10.77
N THR A 143 0.20 15.08 10.34
CA THR A 143 0.66 15.31 8.98
C THR A 143 2.15 15.63 9.02
N TYR A 144 2.95 14.87 8.30
CA TYR A 144 4.36 15.17 8.03
C TYR A 144 4.47 15.70 6.59
N THR A 145 4.93 16.91 6.45
CA THR A 145 5.15 17.56 5.16
C THR A 145 6.65 17.68 4.94
N TYR A 146 7.13 17.14 3.84
CA TYR A 146 8.53 17.23 3.40
C TYR A 146 8.78 18.57 2.72
N GLN A 147 10.02 19.02 2.69
CA GLN A 147 10.43 20.23 1.96
C GLN A 147 10.09 20.14 0.46
N SER A 148 10.11 18.92 -0.13
CA SER A 148 9.71 18.67 -1.52
C SER A 148 8.23 18.94 -1.82
N GLY A 149 7.41 19.17 -0.82
CA GLY A 149 5.95 19.25 -0.93
C GLY A 149 5.23 17.91 -0.79
N ALA A 150 5.95 16.78 -0.81
CA ALA A 150 5.37 15.49 -0.47
C ALA A 150 4.84 15.51 0.98
N TYR A 151 3.83 14.69 1.26
CA TYR A 151 3.32 14.59 2.64
C TYR A 151 2.79 13.21 2.98
N TYR A 152 2.86 12.90 4.27
CA TYR A 152 2.09 11.81 4.87
C TYR A 152 1.07 12.37 5.85
N LYS A 153 -0.18 11.96 5.73
CA LYS A 153 -1.27 12.31 6.64
C LYS A 153 -1.95 11.03 7.11
N GLY A 154 -1.83 10.73 8.39
CA GLY A 154 -2.36 9.47 8.92
C GLY A 154 -2.06 9.26 10.39
N ASP A 155 -2.11 7.98 10.79
CA ASP A 155 -1.86 7.54 12.14
C ASP A 155 -0.36 7.30 12.36
N TRP A 156 0.09 7.59 13.58
CA TRP A 156 1.47 7.46 14.05
C TRP A 156 1.50 6.71 15.38
N VAL A 157 2.46 5.82 15.53
CA VAL A 157 2.79 5.16 16.80
C VAL A 157 4.30 5.18 16.97
N ASP A 158 4.78 5.81 18.05
CA ASP A 158 6.22 5.88 18.39
C ASP A 158 7.12 6.29 17.23
N ASP A 159 6.76 7.41 16.55
CA ASP A 159 7.44 7.97 15.38
C ASP A 159 7.33 7.17 14.08
N GLN A 160 6.57 6.09 14.06
CA GLN A 160 6.33 5.28 12.87
C GLN A 160 4.94 5.53 12.27
N LYS A 161 4.85 5.50 10.94
CA LYS A 161 3.55 5.46 10.24
C LYS A 161 2.88 4.13 10.54
N GLU A 162 1.63 4.20 11.01
CA GLU A 162 0.85 3.05 11.46
C GLU A 162 -0.62 3.24 11.07
N GLY A 163 -1.43 2.18 11.13
CA GLY A 163 -2.88 2.29 10.92
C GLY A 163 -3.27 2.77 9.53
N LYS A 164 -4.08 3.81 9.43
CA LYS A 164 -4.54 4.37 8.15
C LYS A 164 -3.83 5.67 7.83
N GLY A 165 -3.47 5.83 6.55
CA GLY A 165 -2.83 7.07 6.11
C GLY A 165 -2.74 7.22 4.60
N ILE A 166 -2.51 8.46 4.21
CA ILE A 166 -2.30 8.91 2.84
C ILE A 166 -0.86 9.37 2.74
N PHE A 167 -0.13 8.88 1.75
CA PHE A 167 1.14 9.43 1.32
C PHE A 167 1.00 9.97 -0.10
N ASP A 168 1.28 11.25 -0.27
CA ASP A 168 1.32 11.94 -1.55
C ASP A 168 2.77 12.34 -1.83
N TRP A 169 3.34 11.87 -2.94
CA TRP A 169 4.75 12.12 -3.28
C TRP A 169 4.98 13.46 -3.96
N ASN A 170 3.89 14.20 -4.29
CA ASN A 170 3.95 15.47 -5.01
C ASN A 170 4.53 15.35 -6.45
N ASP A 171 4.56 14.14 -6.99
CA ASP A 171 4.97 13.81 -8.36
C ASP A 171 3.81 13.25 -9.21
N GLY A 172 2.60 13.29 -8.66
CA GLY A 172 1.39 12.68 -9.22
C GLY A 172 1.10 11.29 -8.67
N SER A 173 2.04 10.67 -7.95
CA SER A 173 1.79 9.39 -7.29
C SER A 173 1.22 9.58 -5.87
N LYS A 174 0.37 8.63 -5.46
CA LYS A 174 -0.32 8.68 -4.16
C LYS A 174 -0.66 7.29 -3.67
N TYR A 175 -0.48 7.07 -2.38
CA TYR A 175 -0.99 5.88 -1.69
C TYR A 175 -2.00 6.28 -0.62
N GLU A 176 -3.10 5.55 -0.56
CA GLU A 176 -4.10 5.66 0.51
C GLU A 176 -4.42 4.26 1.01
N GLY A 177 -4.11 3.96 2.26
CA GLY A 177 -4.30 2.61 2.78
C GLY A 177 -3.76 2.39 4.17
N SER A 178 -3.49 1.12 4.46
CA SER A 178 -2.96 0.68 5.74
C SER A 178 -1.42 0.72 5.77
N TRP A 179 -0.89 1.04 6.94
CA TRP A 179 0.53 1.16 7.23
C TRP A 179 0.87 0.34 8.47
N ALA A 180 2.05 -0.26 8.47
CA ALA A 180 2.65 -0.87 9.66
C ALA A 180 4.16 -0.64 9.62
N ALA A 181 4.76 -0.15 10.72
CA ALA A 181 6.18 0.10 10.85
C ALA A 181 6.79 0.87 9.67
N ASN A 182 6.14 1.98 9.26
CA ASN A 182 6.49 2.84 8.12
C ASN A 182 6.30 2.24 6.73
N GLN A 183 5.84 1.00 6.58
CA GLN A 183 5.63 0.31 5.31
C GLN A 183 4.14 0.19 4.98
N ARG A 184 3.80 0.19 3.68
CA ARG A 184 2.45 -0.15 3.21
C ARG A 184 2.18 -1.60 3.55
N ASN A 185 1.11 -1.85 4.32
CA ASN A 185 0.78 -3.19 4.81
C ASN A 185 -0.73 -3.30 5.03
N GLY A 186 -1.35 -4.37 4.52
CA GLY A 186 -2.81 -4.51 4.50
C GLY A 186 -3.42 -3.88 3.25
N ARG A 187 -4.69 -3.46 3.29
CA ARG A 187 -5.39 -2.94 2.11
C ARG A 187 -5.06 -1.49 1.81
N GLY A 188 -4.85 -1.21 0.52
CA GLY A 188 -4.61 0.15 0.06
C GLY A 188 -4.69 0.33 -1.44
N THR A 189 -4.82 1.59 -1.84
CA THR A 189 -4.87 2.06 -3.21
C THR A 189 -3.61 2.84 -3.52
N TYR A 190 -2.94 2.51 -4.61
CA TYR A 190 -1.81 3.26 -5.15
C TYR A 190 -2.18 3.82 -6.53
N ILE A 191 -2.01 5.11 -6.71
CA ILE A 191 -2.07 5.79 -7.99
C ILE A 191 -0.61 6.09 -8.37
N TYR A 192 -0.19 5.63 -9.53
CA TYR A 192 1.16 5.87 -10.06
C TYR A 192 1.22 7.19 -10.82
N ALA A 193 2.38 7.81 -10.88
CA ALA A 193 2.58 9.09 -11.56
C ALA A 193 2.23 9.05 -13.07
N ASP A 194 2.34 7.90 -13.71
CA ASP A 194 1.97 7.67 -15.11
C ASP A 194 0.48 7.43 -15.34
N GLY A 195 -0.32 7.35 -14.27
CA GLY A 195 -1.76 7.13 -14.30
C GLY A 195 -2.20 5.69 -14.12
N ASP A 196 -1.28 4.76 -13.94
CA ASP A 196 -1.61 3.40 -13.51
C ASP A 196 -2.24 3.42 -12.11
N TYR A 197 -2.98 2.38 -11.80
CA TYR A 197 -3.73 2.28 -10.54
C TYR A 197 -3.69 0.84 -10.01
N TYR A 198 -3.41 0.70 -8.73
CA TYR A 198 -3.54 -0.58 -8.02
C TYR A 198 -4.42 -0.42 -6.78
N ASN A 199 -5.36 -1.34 -6.59
CA ASN A 199 -6.15 -1.46 -5.36
C ASN A 199 -6.14 -2.90 -4.90
N GLY A 200 -5.56 -3.17 -3.75
CA GLY A 200 -5.42 -4.53 -3.26
C GLY A 200 -4.65 -4.64 -1.96
N ASP A 201 -4.15 -5.84 -1.71
CA ASP A 201 -3.41 -6.18 -0.52
C ASP A 201 -1.92 -5.85 -0.69
N TRP A 202 -1.31 -5.38 0.39
CA TRP A 202 0.08 -4.95 0.49
C TRP A 202 0.77 -5.66 1.65
N LYS A 203 2.03 -6.00 1.49
CA LYS A 203 2.89 -6.53 2.54
C LYS A 203 4.31 -6.01 2.33
N ASN A 204 4.85 -5.30 3.35
CA ASN A 204 6.20 -4.76 3.33
C ASN A 204 6.49 -3.96 2.04
N ASP A 205 5.63 -2.99 1.71
CA ASP A 205 5.69 -2.14 0.52
C ASP A 205 5.48 -2.83 -0.84
N MET A 206 5.24 -4.14 -0.87
CA MET A 206 4.96 -4.90 -2.09
C MET A 206 3.49 -5.29 -2.20
N GLN A 207 2.99 -5.41 -3.42
CA GLN A 207 1.68 -6.02 -3.70
C GLN A 207 1.74 -7.50 -3.30
N ASP A 208 0.88 -7.93 -2.37
CA ASP A 208 0.90 -9.31 -1.86
C ASP A 208 -0.51 -9.68 -1.37
N GLY A 209 -1.12 -10.68 -1.99
CA GLY A 209 -2.51 -11.05 -1.80
C GLY A 209 -3.36 -10.75 -3.04
N ARG A 210 -4.62 -10.36 -2.87
CA ARG A 210 -5.52 -10.06 -3.99
C ARG A 210 -5.52 -8.57 -4.33
N GLY A 211 -5.57 -8.27 -5.65
CA GLY A 211 -5.64 -6.90 -6.11
C GLY A 211 -6.17 -6.74 -7.53
N ILE A 212 -6.53 -5.49 -7.83
CA ILE A 212 -6.93 -5.03 -9.15
C ILE A 212 -5.90 -4.01 -9.60
N TYR A 213 -5.27 -4.26 -10.73
CA TYR A 213 -4.40 -3.32 -11.41
C TYR A 213 -5.10 -2.79 -12.67
N LYS A 214 -5.13 -1.48 -12.83
CA LYS A 214 -5.63 -0.83 -14.03
C LYS A 214 -4.47 -0.07 -14.67
N PHE A 215 -4.14 -0.46 -15.87
CA PHE A 215 -3.11 0.19 -16.67
C PHE A 215 -3.69 1.44 -17.34
N ARG A 216 -2.89 2.47 -17.52
CA ARG A 216 -3.30 3.71 -18.19
C ARG A 216 -3.77 3.49 -19.64
N ASN A 217 -3.32 2.40 -20.28
CA ASN A 217 -3.76 2.03 -21.64
C ASN A 217 -5.16 1.40 -21.67
N GLY A 218 -5.80 1.20 -20.52
CA GLY A 218 -7.12 0.60 -20.37
C GLY A 218 -7.14 -0.90 -20.10
N ASP A 219 -5.98 -1.58 -20.11
CA ASP A 219 -5.89 -2.97 -19.65
C ASP A 219 -6.21 -3.08 -18.17
N THR A 220 -6.69 -4.25 -17.76
CA THR A 220 -6.91 -4.53 -16.32
C THR A 220 -6.45 -5.92 -15.97
N TYR A 221 -5.89 -6.07 -14.79
CA TYR A 221 -5.64 -7.35 -14.16
C TYR A 221 -6.36 -7.42 -12.82
N GLU A 222 -7.02 -8.52 -12.56
CA GLU A 222 -7.63 -8.85 -11.27
C GLU A 222 -7.21 -10.25 -10.87
N GLY A 223 -6.47 -10.40 -9.77
CA GLY A 223 -5.95 -11.70 -9.37
C GLY A 223 -5.04 -11.64 -8.15
N GLN A 224 -4.21 -12.67 -8.03
CA GLN A 224 -3.29 -12.84 -6.92
C GLN A 224 -1.92 -12.25 -7.24
N TYR A 225 -1.26 -11.76 -6.19
CA TYR A 225 0.10 -11.24 -6.20
C TYR A 225 0.92 -11.87 -5.08
N VAL A 226 2.17 -12.13 -5.35
CA VAL A 226 3.18 -12.47 -4.34
C VAL A 226 4.43 -11.65 -4.64
N MET A 227 4.91 -10.88 -3.64
CA MET A 227 6.10 -10.02 -3.76
C MET A 227 6.12 -9.13 -5.01
N GLY A 228 4.96 -8.57 -5.37
CA GLY A 228 4.79 -7.68 -6.52
C GLY A 228 4.48 -8.38 -7.86
N GLU A 229 4.62 -9.69 -7.94
CA GLU A 229 4.43 -10.46 -9.16
C GLU A 229 3.04 -11.11 -9.22
N ARG A 230 2.39 -11.05 -10.40
CA ARG A 230 1.12 -11.75 -10.64
C ARG A 230 1.34 -13.25 -10.54
N THR A 231 0.55 -13.93 -9.73
CA THR A 231 0.66 -15.39 -9.51
C THR A 231 -0.72 -16.00 -9.26
N GLY A 232 -0.81 -17.34 -9.28
CA GLY A 232 -2.08 -18.02 -9.02
C GLY A 232 -3.18 -17.64 -10.02
N GLU A 233 -4.42 -17.76 -9.61
CA GLU A 233 -5.57 -17.46 -10.46
C GLU A 233 -5.77 -15.96 -10.67
N GLY A 234 -6.02 -15.58 -11.93
CA GLY A 234 -6.29 -14.20 -12.28
C GLY A 234 -7.02 -14.02 -13.61
N THR A 235 -7.52 -12.83 -13.81
CA THR A 235 -8.16 -12.38 -15.05
C THR A 235 -7.44 -11.16 -15.58
N PHE A 236 -6.94 -11.24 -16.80
CA PHE A 236 -6.42 -10.10 -17.54
C PHE A 236 -7.40 -9.72 -18.64
N ARG A 237 -7.81 -8.47 -18.69
CA ARG A 237 -8.65 -7.89 -19.76
C ARG A 237 -7.86 -6.83 -20.48
N PHE A 238 -7.72 -6.99 -21.78
CA PHE A 238 -7.06 -6.06 -22.67
C PHE A 238 -8.02 -4.96 -23.10
N ALA A 239 -7.52 -3.76 -23.35
CA ALA A 239 -8.31 -2.62 -23.82
C ALA A 239 -9.03 -2.88 -25.15
N ASN A 240 -8.46 -3.74 -26.01
CA ASN A 240 -9.08 -4.17 -27.27
C ASN A 240 -10.28 -5.12 -27.07
N GLY A 241 -10.52 -5.56 -25.84
CA GLY A 241 -11.59 -6.46 -25.42
C GLY A 241 -11.24 -7.94 -25.43
N ASP A 242 -9.99 -8.31 -25.70
CA ASP A 242 -9.48 -9.65 -25.45
C ASP A 242 -9.41 -9.92 -23.95
N SER A 243 -9.37 -11.20 -23.56
CA SER A 243 -9.22 -11.55 -22.16
C SER A 243 -8.51 -12.88 -21.97
N TYR A 244 -7.81 -12.98 -20.85
CA TYR A 244 -7.26 -14.22 -20.33
C TYR A 244 -7.81 -14.47 -18.93
N VAL A 245 -8.26 -15.68 -18.69
CA VAL A 245 -8.67 -16.17 -17.36
C VAL A 245 -7.92 -17.46 -17.10
N GLY A 246 -7.12 -17.51 -16.05
CA GLY A 246 -6.32 -18.69 -15.74
C GLY A 246 -5.21 -18.39 -14.75
N THR A 247 -4.24 -19.32 -14.72
CA THR A 247 -3.12 -19.28 -13.80
C THR A 247 -2.01 -18.38 -14.32
N PHE A 248 -1.38 -17.64 -13.42
CA PHE A 248 -0.16 -16.85 -13.63
C PHE A 248 0.99 -17.40 -12.79
N LEU A 249 2.19 -17.27 -13.28
CA LEU A 249 3.43 -17.57 -12.56
C LEU A 249 4.47 -16.51 -12.94
N ASN A 250 5.00 -15.79 -11.96
CA ASN A 250 5.99 -14.71 -12.16
C ASN A 250 5.56 -13.71 -13.24
N GLY A 251 4.30 -13.26 -13.18
CA GLY A 251 3.73 -12.29 -14.12
C GLY A 251 3.28 -12.86 -15.47
N GLU A 252 3.58 -14.12 -15.79
CA GLU A 252 3.29 -14.76 -17.07
C GLU A 252 2.12 -15.74 -17.00
N GLN A 253 1.36 -15.87 -18.11
CA GLN A 253 0.33 -16.90 -18.26
C GLN A 253 0.99 -18.29 -18.19
N SER A 254 0.49 -19.16 -17.30
CA SER A 254 1.06 -20.48 -17.02
C SER A 254 -0.04 -21.43 -16.56
N GLY A 255 0.21 -22.75 -16.61
CA GLY A 255 -0.78 -23.73 -16.16
C GLY A 255 -2.03 -23.77 -17.02
N GLN A 256 -3.20 -23.86 -16.41
CA GLN A 256 -4.48 -23.90 -17.12
C GLN A 256 -5.04 -22.50 -17.31
N GLY A 257 -5.59 -22.22 -18.51
CA GLY A 257 -6.21 -20.94 -18.76
C GLY A 257 -7.01 -20.89 -20.06
N THR A 258 -7.87 -19.90 -20.15
CA THR A 258 -8.66 -19.59 -21.35
C THR A 258 -8.31 -18.20 -21.84
N PHE A 259 -7.87 -18.09 -23.09
CA PHE A 259 -7.73 -16.83 -23.77
C PHE A 259 -8.87 -16.67 -24.79
N GLN A 260 -9.52 -15.52 -24.72
CA GLN A 260 -10.60 -15.14 -25.64
C GLN A 260 -10.12 -13.95 -26.49
N TRP A 261 -9.87 -14.19 -27.76
CA TRP A 261 -9.71 -13.12 -28.75
C TRP A 261 -11.09 -12.63 -29.16
N LYS A 262 -11.43 -11.39 -28.84
CA LYS A 262 -12.78 -10.84 -29.03
C LYS A 262 -13.27 -10.97 -30.47
N GLY A 263 -14.31 -11.78 -30.68
CA GLY A 263 -14.92 -12.00 -31.99
C GLY A 263 -14.03 -12.71 -33.02
N VAL A 264 -12.93 -13.31 -32.60
CA VAL A 264 -11.98 -14.01 -33.48
C VAL A 264 -11.84 -15.47 -33.13
N ALA A 265 -11.50 -15.80 -31.89
CA ALA A 265 -11.19 -17.17 -31.48
C ALA A 265 -11.18 -17.32 -29.96
N SER A 266 -11.09 -18.54 -29.48
CA SER A 266 -10.71 -18.84 -28.10
C SER A 266 -9.76 -20.02 -28.01
N TYR A 267 -8.93 -20.02 -26.97
CA TYR A 267 -8.11 -21.18 -26.61
C TYR A 267 -8.34 -21.48 -25.13
N THR A 268 -8.59 -22.74 -24.83
CA THR A 268 -8.66 -23.28 -23.47
C THR A 268 -7.71 -24.45 -23.36
N GLY A 269 -6.72 -24.35 -22.47
CA GLY A 269 -5.70 -25.39 -22.33
C GLY A 269 -4.54 -24.97 -21.47
N GLN A 270 -3.42 -25.68 -21.66
CA GLN A 270 -2.18 -25.42 -20.94
C GLN A 270 -1.39 -24.25 -21.55
N TRP A 271 -0.79 -23.48 -20.66
CA TRP A 271 0.04 -22.31 -20.96
C TRP A 271 1.42 -22.46 -20.33
N LYS A 272 2.43 -21.94 -20.97
CA LYS A 272 3.78 -21.81 -20.44
C LYS A 272 4.44 -20.57 -20.99
N ASN A 273 4.87 -19.66 -20.12
CA ASN A 273 5.56 -18.43 -20.49
C ASN A 273 4.79 -17.63 -21.58
N ASN A 274 3.51 -17.36 -21.32
CA ASN A 274 2.59 -16.65 -22.22
C ASN A 274 2.31 -17.36 -23.56
N MET A 275 2.68 -18.62 -23.70
CA MET A 275 2.48 -19.41 -24.94
C MET A 275 1.56 -20.60 -24.69
N MET A 276 0.68 -20.89 -25.68
CA MET A 276 -0.09 -22.14 -25.72
C MET A 276 0.89 -23.32 -25.75
N SER A 277 0.71 -24.29 -24.84
CA SER A 277 1.60 -25.42 -24.64
C SER A 277 0.80 -26.64 -24.15
N GLY A 278 1.35 -27.85 -24.30
CA GLY A 278 0.68 -29.06 -23.81
C GLY A 278 -0.67 -29.29 -24.52
N ARG A 279 -1.68 -29.77 -23.80
CA ARG A 279 -3.01 -30.05 -24.37
C ARG A 279 -3.95 -28.87 -24.25
N GLY A 280 -4.70 -28.58 -25.36
CA GLY A 280 -5.70 -27.53 -25.36
C GLY A 280 -6.65 -27.60 -26.56
N VAL A 281 -7.71 -26.81 -26.45
CA VAL A 281 -8.76 -26.66 -27.44
C VAL A 281 -8.75 -25.24 -27.99
N TYR A 282 -8.56 -25.10 -29.28
CA TYR A 282 -8.68 -23.83 -29.98
C TYR A 282 -9.94 -23.82 -30.84
N LYS A 283 -10.77 -22.79 -30.69
CA LYS A 283 -12.00 -22.62 -31.46
C LYS A 283 -11.90 -21.35 -32.29
N TRP A 284 -12.04 -21.48 -33.61
CA TRP A 284 -12.09 -20.34 -34.54
C TRP A 284 -13.49 -19.74 -34.60
N LYS A 285 -13.57 -18.50 -35.05
CA LYS A 285 -14.85 -17.79 -35.26
C LYS A 285 -15.79 -18.51 -36.21
N ASN A 286 -15.25 -19.19 -37.23
CA ASN A 286 -16.07 -19.95 -38.21
C ASN A 286 -16.65 -21.23 -37.63
N GLY A 287 -16.34 -21.59 -36.38
CA GLY A 287 -16.81 -22.78 -35.70
C GLY A 287 -15.88 -24.00 -35.83
N ASP A 288 -14.78 -23.89 -36.56
CA ASP A 288 -13.75 -24.95 -36.55
C ASP A 288 -13.16 -25.08 -35.14
N GLU A 289 -12.73 -26.30 -34.80
CA GLU A 289 -12.15 -26.62 -33.50
C GLU A 289 -10.92 -27.51 -33.67
N TYR A 290 -9.80 -27.15 -33.07
CA TYR A 290 -8.67 -28.04 -32.88
C TYR A 290 -8.58 -28.45 -31.40
N ASN A 291 -8.52 -29.75 -31.16
CA ASN A 291 -8.29 -30.33 -29.84
C ASN A 291 -7.06 -31.25 -29.93
N GLY A 292 -5.96 -30.82 -29.31
CA GLY A 292 -4.70 -31.54 -29.43
C GLY A 292 -3.56 -30.91 -28.68
N GLU A 293 -2.34 -31.31 -29.08
CA GLU A 293 -1.10 -30.86 -28.45
C GLU A 293 -0.58 -29.59 -29.11
N TRP A 294 0.03 -28.74 -28.25
CA TRP A 294 0.55 -27.41 -28.57
C TRP A 294 1.99 -27.26 -28.09
N LYS A 295 2.79 -26.55 -28.84
CA LYS A 295 4.13 -26.14 -28.46
C LYS A 295 4.41 -24.75 -29.01
N ASN A 296 4.72 -23.81 -28.12
CA ASN A 296 5.07 -22.43 -28.49
C ASN A 296 4.06 -21.79 -29.48
N ASN A 297 2.76 -21.83 -29.14
CA ASN A 297 1.64 -21.32 -29.91
C ASN A 297 1.35 -22.05 -31.24
N ARG A 298 1.95 -23.21 -31.48
CA ARG A 298 1.73 -24.00 -32.68
C ARG A 298 1.16 -25.37 -32.34
N MET A 299 0.28 -25.89 -33.21
CA MET A 299 -0.15 -27.29 -33.14
C MET A 299 1.08 -28.20 -33.32
N ASP A 300 1.37 -29.07 -32.34
CA ASP A 300 2.56 -29.93 -32.36
C ASP A 300 2.29 -31.17 -31.51
N GLY A 301 2.32 -32.35 -32.16
CA GLY A 301 1.92 -33.60 -31.57
C GLY A 301 0.57 -34.11 -32.09
N GLU A 302 -0.13 -34.95 -31.33
CA GLU A 302 -1.42 -35.51 -31.72
C GLU A 302 -2.57 -34.52 -31.56
N GLY A 303 -3.48 -34.51 -32.55
CA GLY A 303 -4.66 -33.65 -32.47
C GLY A 303 -5.79 -34.05 -33.41
N THR A 304 -6.95 -33.47 -33.11
CA THR A 304 -8.16 -33.59 -33.94
C THR A 304 -8.62 -32.20 -34.34
N LEU A 305 -8.70 -31.96 -35.63
CA LEU A 305 -9.30 -30.76 -36.22
C LEU A 305 -10.71 -31.10 -36.69
N ARG A 306 -11.73 -30.45 -36.16
CA ARG A 306 -13.13 -30.58 -36.55
C ARG A 306 -13.51 -29.35 -37.37
N PHE A 307 -14.18 -29.55 -38.48
CA PHE A 307 -14.63 -28.48 -39.35
C PHE A 307 -16.11 -28.13 -39.09
N ALA A 308 -16.45 -26.87 -38.99
CA ALA A 308 -17.84 -26.41 -38.81
C ALA A 308 -18.75 -26.87 -39.95
N ALA A 309 -18.20 -26.99 -41.18
CA ALA A 309 -18.89 -27.52 -42.36
C ALA A 309 -19.11 -29.04 -42.34
N GLY A 310 -18.67 -29.68 -41.25
CA GLY A 310 -18.70 -31.15 -41.11
C GLY A 310 -17.40 -31.82 -41.45
N GLY A 311 -17.21 -33.04 -40.92
CA GLY A 311 -15.98 -33.81 -41.07
C GLY A 311 -14.92 -33.47 -40.02
N ARG A 312 -13.82 -34.22 -40.08
CA ARG A 312 -12.70 -34.08 -39.14
C ARG A 312 -11.40 -34.64 -39.71
N PHE A 313 -10.30 -34.08 -39.26
CA PHE A 313 -8.96 -34.61 -39.39
C PHE A 313 -8.47 -35.06 -38.02
N LYS A 314 -7.96 -36.30 -37.91
CA LYS A 314 -7.25 -36.80 -36.73
C LYS A 314 -5.87 -37.27 -37.15
N GLY A 315 -4.82 -36.74 -36.55
CA GLY A 315 -3.45 -37.09 -36.92
C GLY A 315 -2.44 -36.30 -36.14
N THR A 316 -1.19 -36.37 -36.60
CA THR A 316 -0.07 -35.66 -36.00
C THR A 316 0.21 -34.34 -36.71
N PHE A 317 0.71 -33.40 -35.91
CA PHE A 317 1.12 -32.06 -36.35
C PHE A 317 2.58 -31.81 -35.94
N ARG A 318 3.29 -31.03 -36.73
CA ARG A 318 4.63 -30.53 -36.41
C ARG A 318 4.72 -29.07 -36.84
N ASP A 319 5.08 -28.20 -35.91
CA ASP A 319 5.18 -26.73 -36.16
C ASP A 319 3.96 -26.15 -36.88
N GLY A 320 2.75 -26.56 -36.52
CA GLY A 320 1.48 -26.11 -37.08
C GLY A 320 1.07 -26.78 -38.38
N LYS A 321 1.89 -27.64 -38.94
CA LYS A 321 1.60 -28.38 -40.19
C LYS A 321 1.21 -29.80 -39.90
N ARG A 322 0.30 -30.39 -40.71
CA ARG A 322 0.01 -31.81 -40.67
C ARG A 322 1.27 -32.61 -41.03
N ASP A 323 1.69 -33.54 -40.20
CA ASP A 323 2.90 -34.33 -40.41
C ASP A 323 2.75 -35.67 -39.75
N GLY A 324 2.89 -36.77 -40.52
CA GLY A 324 2.72 -38.14 -40.04
C GLY A 324 1.38 -38.75 -40.43
N ARG A 325 1.02 -39.86 -39.77
CA ARG A 325 -0.20 -40.62 -40.05
C ARG A 325 -1.46 -39.88 -39.68
N SER A 326 -2.50 -40.00 -40.51
CA SER A 326 -3.77 -39.35 -40.27
C SER A 326 -4.97 -40.14 -40.80
N VAL A 327 -6.12 -39.77 -40.25
CA VAL A 327 -7.46 -40.19 -40.69
C VAL A 327 -8.25 -38.92 -40.96
N GLU A 328 -8.71 -38.72 -42.19
CA GLU A 328 -9.65 -37.68 -42.56
C GLU A 328 -11.05 -38.30 -42.74
N ILE A 329 -12.06 -37.70 -42.15
CA ILE A 329 -13.46 -38.02 -42.39
C ILE A 329 -14.09 -36.76 -42.97
N ARG A 330 -14.67 -36.86 -44.17
CA ARG A 330 -15.37 -35.73 -44.82
C ARG A 330 -16.78 -35.58 -44.27
N ALA A 331 -17.44 -34.49 -44.64
CA ALA A 331 -18.82 -34.25 -44.21
C ALA A 331 -19.84 -35.28 -44.71
N ASP A 332 -19.56 -35.90 -45.85
CA ASP A 332 -20.33 -36.99 -46.48
C ASP A 332 -20.08 -38.36 -45.80
N GLY A 333 -19.22 -38.43 -44.76
CA GLY A 333 -18.86 -39.65 -44.08
C GLY A 333 -17.73 -40.43 -44.73
N THR A 334 -17.26 -40.06 -45.93
CA THR A 334 -16.12 -40.72 -46.56
C THR A 334 -14.85 -40.54 -45.75
N ARG A 335 -13.98 -41.58 -45.72
CA ARG A 335 -12.77 -41.65 -44.90
C ARG A 335 -11.54 -41.79 -45.77
N ILE A 336 -10.47 -41.08 -45.44
CA ILE A 336 -9.15 -41.21 -46.04
C ILE A 336 -8.14 -41.49 -44.95
N ASP A 337 -7.46 -42.65 -45.03
CA ASP A 337 -6.29 -42.94 -44.24
C ASP A 337 -5.05 -42.63 -45.08
N CYS A 338 -4.24 -41.67 -44.64
CA CYS A 338 -3.05 -41.23 -45.37
C CYS A 338 -1.97 -40.70 -44.43
N THR A 339 -0.80 -40.42 -45.00
CA THR A 339 0.30 -39.75 -44.31
C THR A 339 0.46 -38.34 -44.85
N TYR A 340 0.94 -37.47 -43.99
CA TYR A 340 1.32 -36.11 -44.35
C TYR A 340 2.82 -35.89 -44.11
N ARG A 341 3.44 -35.05 -44.91
CA ARG A 341 4.79 -34.54 -44.74
C ARG A 341 4.77 -33.04 -45.00
N GLU A 342 5.16 -32.22 -44.00
CA GLU A 342 5.18 -30.77 -44.10
C GLU A 342 3.87 -30.14 -44.63
N GLY A 343 2.72 -30.71 -44.23
CA GLY A 343 1.39 -30.21 -44.60
C GLY A 343 0.85 -30.78 -45.92
N GLN A 344 1.61 -31.57 -46.63
CA GLN A 344 1.20 -32.20 -47.92
C GLN A 344 0.98 -33.68 -47.76
N LYS A 345 -0.05 -34.25 -48.48
CA LYS A 345 -0.26 -35.70 -48.50
C LYS A 345 0.95 -36.37 -49.15
N HIS A 346 1.44 -37.43 -48.51
CA HIS A 346 2.64 -38.15 -48.92
C HIS A 346 2.54 -39.63 -48.55
N GLY A 347 3.06 -40.52 -49.39
CA GLY A 347 3.03 -41.95 -49.12
C GLY A 347 1.67 -42.61 -49.40
N LYS A 348 1.51 -43.87 -48.99
CA LYS A 348 0.34 -44.68 -49.30
C LYS A 348 -0.94 -44.13 -48.64
N TYR A 349 -2.06 -44.25 -49.38
CA TYR A 349 -3.38 -43.89 -48.88
C TYR A 349 -4.42 -44.97 -49.18
N LYS A 350 -5.51 -44.96 -48.38
CA LYS A 350 -6.72 -45.74 -48.58
C LYS A 350 -7.93 -44.85 -48.44
N GLU A 351 -8.89 -44.94 -49.37
CA GLU A 351 -10.18 -44.27 -49.28
C GLU A 351 -11.30 -45.30 -49.00
N TYR A 352 -12.28 -44.87 -48.23
CA TYR A 352 -13.43 -45.69 -47.86
C TYR A 352 -14.72 -44.85 -48.02
N ASP A 353 -15.82 -45.52 -48.41
CA ASP A 353 -17.14 -44.90 -48.43
C ASP A 353 -17.67 -44.70 -46.99
N ALA A 354 -18.85 -44.09 -46.87
CA ALA A 354 -19.49 -43.87 -45.56
C ALA A 354 -19.86 -45.17 -44.83
N ASN A 355 -19.98 -46.30 -45.53
CA ASN A 355 -20.26 -47.61 -44.97
C ASN A 355 -18.97 -48.35 -44.52
N GLY A 356 -17.80 -47.78 -44.80
CA GLY A 356 -16.51 -48.36 -44.44
C GLY A 356 -15.93 -49.32 -45.50
N ASN A 357 -16.51 -49.37 -46.70
CA ASN A 357 -15.96 -50.18 -47.80
C ASN A 357 -14.81 -49.42 -48.48
N MET A 358 -13.69 -50.13 -48.73
CA MET A 358 -12.56 -49.53 -49.44
C MET A 358 -12.92 -49.26 -50.90
N THR A 359 -12.82 -47.97 -51.30
CA THR A 359 -13.19 -47.53 -52.66
C THR A 359 -11.96 -47.23 -53.51
N LYS A 360 -10.83 -46.83 -52.90
CA LYS A 360 -9.61 -46.46 -53.60
C LYS A 360 -8.37 -46.64 -52.75
N GLN A 361 -7.25 -46.98 -53.39
CA GLN A 361 -5.93 -46.90 -52.75
C GLN A 361 -4.89 -46.42 -53.75
N GLY A 362 -3.76 -45.93 -53.29
CA GLY A 362 -2.68 -45.46 -54.12
C GLY A 362 -1.57 -44.82 -53.28
N GLU A 363 -0.83 -43.95 -53.91
CA GLU A 363 0.27 -43.23 -53.28
C GLU A 363 0.23 -41.75 -53.63
N TYR A 364 0.56 -40.90 -52.64
CA TYR A 364 0.76 -39.47 -52.82
C TYR A 364 2.26 -39.13 -52.81
N SER A 365 2.68 -38.25 -53.67
CA SER A 365 3.97 -37.57 -53.59
C SER A 365 3.73 -36.07 -53.63
N ASN A 366 4.12 -35.37 -52.54
CA ASN A 366 3.97 -33.91 -52.40
C ASN A 366 2.56 -33.40 -52.80
N GLY A 367 1.52 -34.04 -52.25
CA GLY A 367 0.13 -33.66 -52.46
C GLY A 367 -0.53 -34.17 -53.75
N ARG A 368 0.22 -34.82 -54.66
CA ARG A 368 -0.29 -35.34 -55.94
C ARG A 368 -0.34 -36.85 -55.92
N VAL A 369 -1.38 -37.45 -56.48
CA VAL A 369 -1.46 -38.89 -56.65
C VAL A 369 -0.41 -39.29 -57.69
N VAL A 370 0.42 -40.26 -57.34
CA VAL A 370 1.36 -40.91 -58.25
C VAL A 370 0.75 -42.22 -58.70
N GLN A 371 0.86 -42.51 -59.96
CA GLN A 371 0.35 -43.74 -60.61
C GLN A 371 1.17 -44.94 -60.20
#